data_a67d2bc97329d79e36bccd513f7224c0
#
_entry.id   a67d2bc97329d79e36bccd513f7224c0
#
_cell.length_a   1.000
_cell.length_b   1.000
_cell.length_c   1.000
_cell.angle_alpha   90.00
_cell.angle_beta   90.00
_cell.angle_gamma   90.00
#
_symmetry.space_group_name_H-M   'P 1'
#
loop_
_entity.id
_entity.type
_entity.pdbx_description
1 polymer ?
#
loop_
_entity_poly.entity_id
_entity_poly.type
_entity_poly.pdbx_seq_one_letter_code
_entity_poly.pdbx_strand_id
1 'polypeptide(L)'
;LSRGLGDVYKRQIKNLGGTMIKRIIFDIDNTLIDWKAEYWDCLKNVFDELNLPYSSETKAKIQHAVDNYEDGTNFTYTKESMMNAIEEELGYKLPESFFDIWIRYLGMCVPEKADDEVVYTLQYLKQKYDLVVLSNWFKKSQDERLKKLGLDKYFSRTYMTENIPMKPNKEAFEIAKGPYEFSECVMVGDSLKTDVTGAVNANMNVIFYDRSNIKINPNKPVSYTHLTL
;
A
#
# COMPACT_ATOMS: atom_id res chain seq x y z
N LEU A 1 -15.58 26.34 2.62
CA LEU A 1 -16.16 25.07 2.14
C LEU A 1 -15.01 24.25 1.55
N SER A 2 -14.44 23.33 2.34
CA SER A 2 -13.48 22.37 1.81
C SER A 2 -14.20 21.55 0.73
N ARG A 3 -13.70 21.59 -0.49
CA ARG A 3 -14.15 20.70 -1.54
C ARG A 3 -13.64 19.32 -1.17
N GLY A 4 -14.53 18.41 -0.80
CA GLY A 4 -14.17 17.10 -0.30
C GLY A 4 -13.32 16.32 -1.30
N LEU A 5 -12.50 15.40 -0.79
CA LEU A 5 -11.59 14.51 -1.53
C LEU A 5 -12.28 13.88 -2.75
N GLY A 6 -13.54 13.46 -2.58
CA GLY A 6 -14.35 12.90 -3.65
C GLY A 6 -14.57 13.82 -4.87
N ASP A 7 -14.64 15.14 -4.69
CA ASP A 7 -14.82 16.06 -5.81
C ASP A 7 -13.53 16.29 -6.58
N VAL A 8 -12.39 16.16 -5.93
CA VAL A 8 -11.06 16.24 -6.55
C VAL A 8 -10.82 15.01 -7.43
N TYR A 9 -11.07 13.80 -6.92
CA TYR A 9 -10.99 12.56 -7.71
C TYR A 9 -11.91 12.58 -8.95
N LYS A 10 -13.14 13.05 -8.77
CA LYS A 10 -14.12 13.17 -9.89
C LYS A 10 -13.60 14.04 -11.03
N ARG A 11 -12.95 15.16 -10.72
CA ARG A 11 -12.41 16.08 -11.71
C ARG A 11 -11.18 15.52 -12.42
N GLN A 12 -10.29 14.89 -11.65
CA GLN A 12 -9.04 14.37 -12.19
C GLN A 12 -9.28 13.17 -13.11
N ILE A 13 -10.11 12.21 -12.71
CA ILE A 13 -10.46 11.07 -13.55
C ILE A 13 -11.15 11.51 -14.85
N LYS A 14 -11.97 12.56 -14.82
CA LYS A 14 -12.58 13.13 -16.03
C LYS A 14 -11.57 13.83 -16.96
N ASN A 15 -10.46 14.32 -16.43
CA ASN A 15 -9.44 15.05 -17.18
C ASN A 15 -8.29 14.16 -17.69
N LEU A 16 -8.29 12.84 -17.37
CA LEU A 16 -7.33 11.88 -17.90
C LEU A 16 -7.65 11.64 -19.39
N GLY A 17 -6.98 12.38 -20.25
CA GLY A 17 -7.17 12.56 -21.68
C GLY A 17 -7.68 11.36 -22.49
N GLY A 18 -8.85 11.49 -23.06
CA GLY A 18 -9.32 10.76 -24.24
C GLY A 18 -9.68 9.28 -24.08
N THR A 19 -9.09 8.52 -23.16
CA THR A 19 -9.41 7.11 -22.92
C THR A 19 -10.36 6.99 -21.72
N MET A 20 -11.42 6.20 -21.88
CA MET A 20 -12.37 5.99 -20.78
C MET A 20 -11.77 5.07 -19.71
N ILE A 21 -11.55 5.60 -18.51
CA ILE A 21 -11.10 4.80 -17.37
C ILE A 21 -12.17 3.77 -17.01
N LYS A 22 -11.75 2.52 -16.81
CA LYS A 22 -12.60 1.39 -16.42
C LYS A 22 -12.23 0.83 -15.05
N ARG A 23 -10.94 0.88 -14.68
CA ARG A 23 -10.43 0.36 -13.42
C ARG A 23 -9.63 1.41 -12.65
N ILE A 24 -9.85 1.44 -11.34
CA ILE A 24 -9.06 2.24 -10.41
C ILE A 24 -8.35 1.28 -9.46
N ILE A 25 -7.03 1.42 -9.36
CA ILE A 25 -6.14 0.60 -8.56
C ILE A 25 -5.69 1.46 -7.38
N PHE A 26 -5.95 1.03 -6.15
CA PHE A 26 -5.57 1.76 -4.95
C PHE A 26 -4.42 1.08 -4.23
N ASP A 27 -3.47 1.87 -3.78
CA ASP A 27 -2.59 1.48 -2.69
C ASP A 27 -3.34 1.49 -1.36
N ILE A 28 -2.74 0.90 -0.30
CA ILE A 28 -3.35 0.82 1.03
C ILE A 28 -2.75 1.84 1.99
N ASP A 29 -1.45 1.69 2.28
CA ASP A 29 -0.81 2.43 3.34
C ASP A 29 -0.61 3.90 2.95
N ASN A 30 -1.01 4.81 3.85
CA ASN A 30 -1.09 6.25 3.59
C ASN A 30 -1.97 6.68 2.41
N THR A 31 -2.65 5.74 1.76
CA THR A 31 -3.66 6.00 0.71
C THR A 31 -5.07 5.75 1.23
N LEU A 32 -5.40 4.51 1.54
CA LEU A 32 -6.70 4.12 2.11
C LEU A 32 -6.70 4.08 3.64
N ILE A 33 -5.59 3.68 4.21
CA ILE A 33 -5.39 3.51 5.65
C ILE A 33 -4.15 4.31 6.05
N ASP A 34 -4.31 5.21 7.02
CA ASP A 34 -3.21 5.98 7.57
C ASP A 34 -2.25 5.04 8.32
N TRP A 35 -0.99 4.96 7.86
CA TRP A 35 0.03 4.17 8.52
C TRP A 35 0.65 4.97 9.66
N LYS A 36 0.71 4.37 10.83
CA LYS A 36 1.25 5.01 12.03
C LYS A 36 2.47 4.28 12.56
N ALA A 37 3.48 5.05 12.95
CA ALA A 37 4.72 4.49 13.51
C ALA A 37 4.48 3.58 14.73
N GLU A 38 3.45 3.87 15.54
CA GLU A 38 3.06 3.06 16.69
C GLU A 38 2.58 1.65 16.32
N TYR A 39 2.21 1.38 15.06
CA TYR A 39 1.84 0.02 14.63
C TYR A 39 2.99 -0.97 14.73
N TRP A 40 4.23 -0.49 14.72
CA TRP A 40 5.39 -1.31 15.03
C TRP A 40 5.40 -1.84 16.48
N ASP A 41 4.65 -1.22 17.39
CA ASP A 41 4.56 -1.67 18.78
C ASP A 41 3.84 -3.01 18.91
N CYS A 42 3.16 -3.48 17.87
CA CYS A 42 2.60 -4.83 17.80
C CYS A 42 3.68 -5.91 17.95
N LEU A 43 4.96 -5.62 17.61
CA LEU A 43 6.07 -6.54 17.83
C LEU A 43 6.19 -6.96 19.29
N LYS A 44 5.92 -6.05 20.25
CA LYS A 44 5.92 -6.41 21.66
C LYS A 44 4.99 -7.60 21.95
N ASN A 45 3.77 -7.56 21.40
CA ASN A 45 2.80 -8.64 21.61
C ASN A 45 3.28 -9.97 20.97
N VAL A 46 3.99 -9.89 19.83
CA VAL A 46 4.59 -11.08 19.20
C VAL A 46 5.63 -11.73 20.10
N PHE A 47 6.55 -10.92 20.63
CA PHE A 47 7.60 -11.41 21.53
C PHE A 47 7.03 -11.93 22.85
N ASP A 48 6.04 -11.25 23.42
CA ASP A 48 5.35 -11.70 24.64
C ASP A 48 4.65 -13.06 24.42
N GLU A 49 3.94 -13.24 23.30
CA GLU A 49 3.27 -14.52 22.98
C GLU A 49 4.27 -15.67 22.79
N LEU A 50 5.44 -15.36 22.28
CA LEU A 50 6.52 -16.34 22.07
C LEU A 50 7.39 -16.55 23.31
N ASN A 51 7.14 -15.81 24.39
CA ASN A 51 7.98 -15.77 25.60
C ASN A 51 9.45 -15.44 25.28
N LEU A 52 9.67 -14.51 24.35
CA LEU A 52 10.99 -14.03 23.95
C LEU A 52 11.31 -12.68 24.60
N PRO A 53 12.58 -12.38 24.88
CA PRO A 53 12.99 -11.06 25.38
C PRO A 53 12.77 -10.00 24.30
N TYR A 54 12.14 -8.89 24.70
CA TYR A 54 11.88 -7.75 23.82
C TYR A 54 12.48 -6.47 24.35
N SER A 55 13.04 -5.67 23.47
CA SER A 55 13.59 -4.35 23.79
C SER A 55 13.34 -3.35 22.67
N SER A 56 13.54 -2.06 22.96
CA SER A 56 13.53 -1.01 21.93
C SER A 56 14.60 -1.23 20.85
N GLU A 57 15.74 -1.81 21.21
CA GLU A 57 16.79 -2.17 20.26
C GLU A 57 16.32 -3.28 19.32
N THR A 58 15.66 -4.32 19.86
CA THR A 58 15.06 -5.39 19.04
C THR A 58 14.06 -4.83 18.05
N LYS A 59 13.18 -3.92 18.49
CA LYS A 59 12.23 -3.22 17.60
C LYS A 59 12.96 -2.47 16.50
N ALA A 60 13.96 -1.66 16.86
CA ALA A 60 14.70 -0.85 15.89
C ALA A 60 15.44 -1.71 14.85
N LYS A 61 16.03 -2.82 15.24
CA LYS A 61 16.67 -3.78 14.32
C LYS A 61 15.68 -4.38 13.33
N ILE A 62 14.50 -4.82 13.81
CA ILE A 62 13.48 -5.38 12.92
C ILE A 62 12.97 -4.31 11.94
N GLN A 63 12.71 -3.08 12.40
CA GLN A 63 12.33 -1.97 11.53
C GLN A 63 13.39 -1.72 10.47
N HIS A 64 14.66 -1.61 10.86
CA HIS A 64 15.77 -1.39 9.96
C HIS A 64 15.90 -2.51 8.91
N ALA A 65 15.74 -3.78 9.32
CA ALA A 65 15.76 -4.90 8.39
C ALA A 65 14.64 -4.81 7.35
N VAL A 66 13.42 -4.44 7.76
CA VAL A 66 12.28 -4.28 6.85
C VAL A 66 12.46 -3.09 5.93
N ASP A 67 12.88 -1.93 6.44
CA ASP A 67 13.14 -0.73 5.65
C ASP A 67 14.23 -0.99 4.58
N ASN A 68 15.32 -1.65 4.95
CA ASN A 68 16.37 -2.04 4.00
C ASN A 68 15.89 -3.06 2.97
N TYR A 69 15.02 -3.98 3.38
CA TYR A 69 14.42 -4.95 2.46
C TYR A 69 13.57 -4.24 1.40
N GLU A 70 12.79 -3.24 1.80
CA GLU A 70 11.94 -2.46 0.90
C GLU A 70 12.72 -1.46 0.02
N ASP A 71 13.82 -0.91 0.54
CA ASP A 71 14.66 0.04 -0.18
C ASP A 71 15.69 -0.62 -1.09
N GLY A 72 15.99 -1.89 -0.88
CA GLY A 72 17.02 -2.63 -1.58
C GLY A 72 16.64 -3.06 -3.00
N THR A 73 17.39 -4.05 -3.49
CA THR A 73 17.19 -4.68 -4.81
C THR A 73 16.22 -5.85 -4.78
N ASN A 74 15.56 -6.07 -3.65
CA ASN A 74 14.58 -7.15 -3.51
C ASN A 74 13.31 -6.81 -4.29
N PHE A 75 12.88 -7.72 -5.16
CA PHE A 75 11.76 -7.50 -6.06
C PHE A 75 10.52 -8.31 -5.67
N THR A 76 10.60 -9.14 -4.65
CA THR A 76 9.54 -10.06 -4.28
C THR A 76 9.45 -10.23 -2.77
N TYR A 77 8.28 -10.01 -2.18
CA TYR A 77 8.02 -10.34 -0.80
C TYR A 77 7.79 -11.84 -0.64
N THR A 78 8.67 -12.52 0.10
CA THR A 78 8.45 -13.89 0.56
C THR A 78 8.67 -13.97 2.05
N LYS A 79 7.96 -14.89 2.73
CA LYS A 79 8.16 -15.17 4.16
C LYS A 79 9.64 -15.45 4.45
N GLU A 80 10.26 -16.31 3.62
CA GLU A 80 11.64 -16.74 3.81
C GLU A 80 12.63 -15.57 3.71
N SER A 81 12.52 -14.75 2.65
CA SER A 81 13.45 -13.64 2.44
C SER A 81 13.30 -12.55 3.50
N MET A 82 12.07 -12.25 3.93
CA MET A 82 11.82 -11.31 5.01
C MET A 82 12.38 -11.82 6.35
N MET A 83 12.14 -13.08 6.67
CA MET A 83 12.66 -13.68 7.90
C MET A 83 14.19 -13.72 7.91
N ASN A 84 14.81 -14.07 6.77
CA ASN A 84 16.27 -14.05 6.67
C ASN A 84 16.86 -12.65 6.91
N ALA A 85 16.26 -11.60 6.35
CA ALA A 85 16.69 -10.22 6.58
C ALA A 85 16.58 -9.81 8.06
N ILE A 86 15.46 -10.17 8.70
CA ILE A 86 15.22 -9.87 10.12
C ILE A 86 16.23 -10.63 11.01
N GLU A 87 16.42 -11.93 10.78
CA GLU A 87 17.33 -12.77 11.57
C GLU A 87 18.79 -12.39 11.40
N GLU A 88 19.19 -11.96 10.21
CA GLU A 88 20.53 -11.42 9.95
C GLU A 88 20.77 -10.15 10.77
N GLU A 89 19.84 -9.21 10.77
CA GLU A 89 19.94 -7.96 11.53
C GLU A 89 19.92 -8.21 13.05
N LEU A 90 19.12 -9.17 13.51
CA LEU A 90 19.07 -9.56 14.95
C LEU A 90 20.33 -10.32 15.39
N GLY A 91 20.97 -11.07 14.50
CA GLY A 91 22.09 -11.95 14.79
C GLY A 91 21.70 -13.28 15.45
N TYR A 92 20.41 -13.64 15.45
CA TYR A 92 19.90 -14.91 15.95
C TYR A 92 18.64 -15.36 15.22
N LYS A 93 18.32 -16.65 15.33
CA LYS A 93 17.13 -17.24 14.71
C LYS A 93 15.88 -17.02 15.56
N LEU A 94 14.77 -16.76 14.90
CA LEU A 94 13.45 -16.63 15.50
C LEU A 94 12.68 -17.97 15.37
N PRO A 95 11.70 -18.23 16.26
CA PRO A 95 10.83 -19.40 16.10
C PRO A 95 10.09 -19.38 14.76
N GLU A 96 9.86 -20.54 14.18
CA GLU A 96 9.16 -20.70 12.89
C GLU A 96 7.77 -20.01 12.85
N SER A 97 7.10 -19.97 14.00
CA SER A 97 5.79 -19.31 14.16
C SER A 97 5.84 -17.79 14.22
N PHE A 98 7.04 -17.19 14.39
CA PHE A 98 7.18 -15.74 14.56
C PHE A 98 6.48 -14.95 13.44
N PHE A 99 6.77 -15.28 12.20
CA PHE A 99 6.21 -14.57 11.05
C PHE A 99 4.68 -14.59 11.04
N ASP A 100 4.07 -15.75 11.23
CA ASP A 100 2.61 -15.90 11.17
C ASP A 100 1.90 -15.15 12.31
N ILE A 101 2.53 -15.12 13.49
CA ILE A 101 2.06 -14.36 14.64
C ILE A 101 2.20 -12.85 14.36
N TRP A 102 3.35 -12.41 13.82
CA TRP A 102 3.59 -11.02 13.49
C TRP A 102 2.58 -10.51 12.43
N ILE A 103 2.40 -11.24 11.32
CA ILE A 103 1.43 -10.89 10.28
C ILE A 103 -0.01 -10.83 10.84
N ARG A 104 -0.34 -11.67 11.80
CA ARG A 104 -1.64 -11.62 12.49
C ARG A 104 -1.80 -10.34 13.31
N TYR A 105 -0.77 -9.96 14.09
CA TYR A 105 -0.81 -8.71 14.86
C TYR A 105 -0.81 -7.47 13.96
N LEU A 106 -0.03 -7.45 12.88
CA LEU A 106 -0.08 -6.37 11.89
C LEU A 106 -1.47 -6.21 11.26
N GLY A 107 -2.17 -7.31 10.98
CA GLY A 107 -3.55 -7.28 10.50
C GLY A 107 -4.53 -6.65 11.49
N MET A 108 -4.14 -6.50 12.76
CA MET A 108 -4.92 -5.81 13.78
C MET A 108 -4.60 -4.31 13.89
N CYS A 109 -3.50 -3.85 13.28
CA CYS A 109 -3.02 -2.47 13.32
C CYS A 109 -3.78 -1.60 12.33
N VAL A 110 -4.88 -1.03 12.79
CA VAL A 110 -5.76 -0.13 12.03
C VAL A 110 -6.24 1.00 12.94
N PRO A 111 -6.64 2.17 12.38
CA PRO A 111 -7.34 3.19 13.15
C PRO A 111 -8.67 2.65 13.69
N GLU A 112 -9.26 3.33 14.65
CA GLU A 112 -10.54 2.94 15.27
C GLU A 112 -11.68 2.80 14.25
N LYS A 113 -11.67 3.66 13.22
CA LYS A 113 -12.61 3.61 12.09
C LYS A 113 -11.92 3.99 10.79
N ALA A 114 -12.52 3.58 9.67
CA ALA A 114 -12.11 4.07 8.36
C ALA A 114 -12.35 5.59 8.25
N ASP A 115 -11.52 6.27 7.47
CA ASP A 115 -11.69 7.67 7.15
C ASP A 115 -13.01 7.87 6.38
N ASP A 116 -13.86 8.78 6.86
CA ASP A 116 -15.18 9.02 6.28
C ASP A 116 -15.09 9.50 4.82
N GLU A 117 -14.03 10.26 4.45
CA GLU A 117 -13.81 10.70 3.07
C GLU A 117 -13.37 9.56 2.15
N VAL A 118 -12.56 8.63 2.66
CA VAL A 118 -12.19 7.39 1.95
C VAL A 118 -13.45 6.57 1.67
N VAL A 119 -14.27 6.33 2.70
CA VAL A 119 -15.53 5.58 2.58
C VAL A 119 -16.45 6.22 1.54
N TYR A 120 -16.70 7.53 1.65
CA TYR A 120 -17.54 8.25 0.70
C TYR A 120 -17.01 8.16 -0.74
N THR A 121 -15.71 8.32 -0.91
CA THR A 121 -15.05 8.26 -2.22
C THR A 121 -15.18 6.88 -2.84
N LEU A 122 -14.90 5.81 -2.08
CA LEU A 122 -15.02 4.43 -2.56
C LEU A 122 -16.47 4.07 -2.91
N GLN A 123 -17.44 4.49 -2.11
CA GLN A 123 -18.87 4.28 -2.39
C GLN A 123 -19.29 4.91 -3.73
N TYR A 124 -18.81 6.12 -4.01
CA TYR A 124 -19.11 6.81 -5.26
C TYR A 124 -18.43 6.15 -6.45
N LEU A 125 -17.13 5.84 -6.34
CA LEU A 125 -16.33 5.30 -7.44
C LEU A 125 -16.76 3.89 -7.83
N LYS A 126 -17.11 3.04 -6.86
CA LYS A 126 -17.58 1.67 -7.09
C LYS A 126 -18.81 1.58 -7.99
N GLN A 127 -19.63 2.64 -8.06
CA GLN A 127 -20.80 2.68 -8.92
C GLN A 127 -20.46 2.81 -10.42
N LYS A 128 -19.21 3.19 -10.74
CA LYS A 128 -18.78 3.58 -12.10
C LYS A 128 -17.57 2.82 -12.59
N TYR A 129 -16.73 2.36 -11.69
CA TYR A 129 -15.44 1.77 -11.98
C TYR A 129 -15.27 0.43 -11.28
N ASP A 130 -14.47 -0.43 -11.86
CA ASP A 130 -13.97 -1.61 -11.17
C ASP A 130 -12.83 -1.19 -10.23
N LEU A 131 -13.01 -1.36 -8.94
CA LEU A 131 -12.05 -0.98 -7.92
C LEU A 131 -11.25 -2.19 -7.47
N VAL A 132 -9.93 -2.07 -7.47
CA VAL A 132 -9.02 -3.10 -6.96
C VAL A 132 -7.92 -2.46 -6.10
N VAL A 133 -7.26 -3.29 -5.33
CA VAL A 133 -6.11 -2.89 -4.50
C VAL A 133 -4.83 -3.47 -5.09
N LEU A 134 -3.73 -2.71 -5.04
CA LEU A 134 -2.35 -3.18 -5.28
C LEU A 134 -1.44 -2.61 -4.20
N SER A 135 -0.97 -3.44 -3.28
CA SER A 135 -0.10 -3.04 -2.17
C SER A 135 1.16 -3.90 -2.10
N ASN A 136 2.27 -3.26 -1.74
CA ASN A 136 3.54 -3.93 -1.45
C ASN A 136 3.51 -4.45 -0.02
N TRP A 137 3.02 -5.65 0.22
CA TRP A 137 3.09 -6.32 1.52
C TRP A 137 2.48 -7.71 1.46
N PHE A 138 2.42 -8.38 2.60
CA PHE A 138 1.84 -9.71 2.78
C PHE A 138 0.31 -9.67 2.81
N LYS A 139 -0.30 -10.55 2.02
CA LYS A 139 -1.74 -10.54 1.74
C LYS A 139 -2.60 -10.68 3.00
N LYS A 140 -2.23 -11.59 3.89
CA LYS A 140 -3.03 -11.91 5.09
C LYS A 140 -3.26 -10.69 6.00
N SER A 141 -2.21 -9.90 6.26
CA SER A 141 -2.35 -8.70 7.10
C SER A 141 -3.12 -7.59 6.41
N GLN A 142 -2.87 -7.37 5.13
CA GLN A 142 -3.54 -6.29 4.39
C GLN A 142 -5.03 -6.55 4.18
N ASP A 143 -5.41 -7.79 3.82
CA ASP A 143 -6.82 -8.17 3.71
C ASP A 143 -7.56 -8.05 5.06
N GLU A 144 -6.92 -8.43 6.16
CA GLU A 144 -7.52 -8.30 7.50
C GLU A 144 -7.71 -6.83 7.90
N ARG A 145 -6.75 -5.95 7.59
CA ARG A 145 -6.86 -4.50 7.82
C ARG A 145 -8.01 -3.89 7.04
N LEU A 146 -8.14 -4.21 5.75
CA LEU A 146 -9.26 -3.76 4.92
C LEU A 146 -10.61 -4.25 5.48
N LYS A 147 -10.68 -5.51 5.88
CA LYS A 147 -11.88 -6.13 6.45
C LYS A 147 -12.30 -5.50 7.78
N LYS A 148 -11.34 -5.27 8.70
CA LYS A 148 -11.62 -4.61 9.99
C LYS A 148 -12.23 -3.23 9.83
N LEU A 149 -11.82 -2.49 8.81
CA LEU A 149 -12.34 -1.17 8.50
C LEU A 149 -13.58 -1.21 7.58
N GLY A 150 -14.03 -2.41 7.17
CA GLY A 150 -15.17 -2.58 6.27
C GLY A 150 -14.93 -1.98 4.88
N LEU A 151 -13.65 -1.88 4.47
CA LEU A 151 -13.25 -1.36 3.16
C LEU A 151 -13.19 -2.45 2.08
N ASP A 152 -13.01 -3.71 2.47
CA ASP A 152 -12.92 -4.87 1.58
C ASP A 152 -14.10 -5.00 0.61
N LYS A 153 -15.30 -4.66 1.07
CA LYS A 153 -16.56 -4.71 0.28
C LYS A 153 -16.58 -3.80 -0.95
N TYR A 154 -15.67 -2.82 -1.05
CA TYR A 154 -15.61 -1.89 -2.17
C TYR A 154 -14.81 -2.45 -3.34
N PHE A 155 -13.93 -3.39 -3.12
CA PHE A 155 -12.99 -3.90 -4.11
C PHE A 155 -13.45 -5.23 -4.70
N SER A 156 -13.31 -5.37 -6.00
CA SER A 156 -13.57 -6.63 -6.71
C SER A 156 -12.44 -7.64 -6.48
N ARG A 157 -11.21 -7.14 -6.28
CA ARG A 157 -10.02 -7.94 -5.96
C ARG A 157 -8.99 -7.13 -5.17
N THR A 158 -8.18 -7.84 -4.40
CA THR A 158 -7.00 -7.32 -3.71
C THR A 158 -5.77 -8.06 -4.21
N TYR A 159 -4.77 -7.30 -4.67
CA TYR A 159 -3.48 -7.80 -5.12
C TYR A 159 -2.42 -7.31 -4.14
N MET A 160 -1.70 -8.24 -3.55
CA MET A 160 -0.52 -7.94 -2.74
C MET A 160 0.70 -8.52 -3.46
N THR A 161 1.84 -7.86 -3.32
CA THR A 161 3.05 -8.29 -4.03
C THR A 161 3.77 -9.45 -3.34
N GLU A 162 3.09 -10.15 -2.45
CA GLU A 162 3.56 -11.41 -1.88
C GLU A 162 3.76 -12.44 -2.99
N ASN A 163 4.98 -12.98 -3.10
CA ASN A 163 5.40 -13.95 -4.11
C ASN A 163 5.36 -13.46 -5.58
N ILE A 164 5.25 -12.16 -5.80
CA ILE A 164 5.36 -11.53 -7.12
C ILE A 164 6.29 -10.30 -7.03
N PRO A 165 6.83 -9.80 -8.17
CA PRO A 165 7.63 -8.58 -8.15
C PRO A 165 6.84 -7.41 -7.56
N MET A 166 7.45 -6.70 -6.61
CA MET A 166 6.80 -5.57 -5.95
C MET A 166 6.78 -4.32 -6.84
N LYS A 167 5.88 -3.38 -6.54
CA LYS A 167 5.94 -2.01 -7.12
C LYS A 167 7.33 -1.40 -6.82
N PRO A 168 7.99 -0.73 -7.75
CA PRO A 168 7.49 -0.18 -9.02
C PRO A 168 7.62 -1.11 -10.24
N ASN A 169 7.90 -2.41 -10.08
CA ASN A 169 8.04 -3.32 -11.21
C ASN A 169 6.73 -3.42 -12.00
N LYS A 170 6.86 -3.41 -13.32
CA LYS A 170 5.72 -3.41 -14.24
C LYS A 170 4.80 -4.61 -14.07
N GLU A 171 5.35 -5.76 -13.70
CA GLU A 171 4.63 -7.00 -13.48
C GLU A 171 3.54 -6.88 -12.43
N ALA A 172 3.79 -6.12 -11.33
CA ALA A 172 2.77 -5.85 -10.32
C ALA A 172 1.55 -5.12 -10.93
N PHE A 173 1.81 -4.15 -11.80
CA PHE A 173 0.76 -3.37 -12.47
C PHE A 173 0.06 -4.20 -13.56
N GLU A 174 0.77 -5.09 -14.26
CA GLU A 174 0.16 -6.01 -15.24
C GLU A 174 -0.85 -6.96 -14.58
N ILE A 175 -0.54 -7.47 -13.40
CA ILE A 175 -1.48 -8.31 -12.65
C ILE A 175 -2.68 -7.50 -12.19
N ALA A 176 -2.45 -6.29 -11.67
CA ALA A 176 -3.51 -5.44 -11.13
C ALA A 176 -4.42 -4.84 -12.22
N LYS A 177 -3.91 -4.56 -13.43
CA LYS A 177 -4.75 -4.07 -14.54
C LYS A 177 -5.80 -5.10 -15.01
N GLY A 178 -5.51 -6.39 -14.81
CA GLY A 178 -6.41 -7.48 -15.23
C GLY A 178 -6.70 -7.45 -16.73
N PRO A 179 -7.99 -7.54 -17.15
CA PRO A 179 -8.35 -7.64 -18.56
C PRO A 179 -8.32 -6.29 -19.32
N TYR A 180 -8.04 -5.19 -18.64
CA TYR A 180 -8.07 -3.86 -19.23
C TYR A 180 -6.71 -3.47 -19.80
N GLU A 181 -6.69 -2.46 -20.70
CA GLU A 181 -5.44 -1.85 -21.13
C GLU A 181 -4.89 -0.91 -20.04
N PHE A 182 -3.58 -0.67 -20.03
CA PHE A 182 -2.98 0.25 -19.06
C PHE A 182 -3.59 1.66 -19.12
N SER A 183 -3.93 2.14 -20.31
CA SER A 183 -4.58 3.44 -20.54
C SER A 183 -6.01 3.52 -19.98
N GLU A 184 -6.66 2.38 -19.75
CA GLU A 184 -8.00 2.27 -19.16
C GLU A 184 -7.95 2.13 -17.63
N CYS A 185 -6.74 2.12 -17.05
CA CYS A 185 -6.49 2.01 -15.63
C CYS A 185 -5.90 3.31 -15.06
N VAL A 186 -6.14 3.55 -13.78
CA VAL A 186 -5.47 4.61 -13.02
C VAL A 186 -5.01 4.06 -11.68
N MET A 187 -3.73 4.29 -11.33
CA MET A 187 -3.18 4.03 -10.00
C MET A 187 -3.43 5.23 -9.11
N VAL A 188 -3.83 4.99 -7.87
CA VAL A 188 -3.96 6.00 -6.81
C VAL A 188 -3.09 5.56 -5.65
N GLY A 189 -2.09 6.36 -5.30
CA GLY A 189 -1.14 6.03 -4.24
C GLY A 189 -0.35 7.23 -3.76
N ASP A 190 0.33 7.09 -2.61
CA ASP A 190 1.09 8.15 -1.93
C ASP A 190 2.60 8.08 -2.18
N SER A 191 3.10 6.99 -2.76
CA SER A 191 4.53 6.77 -2.97
C SER A 191 4.98 7.21 -4.36
N LEU A 192 5.83 8.25 -4.42
CA LEU A 192 6.50 8.63 -5.67
C LEU A 192 7.40 7.51 -6.20
N LYS A 193 8.05 6.75 -5.29
CA LYS A 193 9.01 5.69 -5.62
C LYS A 193 8.33 4.46 -6.21
N THR A 194 7.22 4.04 -5.65
CA THR A 194 6.57 2.77 -6.00
C THR A 194 5.33 2.97 -6.88
N ASP A 195 4.37 3.79 -6.46
CA ASP A 195 3.10 3.95 -7.18
C ASP A 195 3.23 4.79 -8.43
N VAL A 196 3.79 6.00 -8.27
CA VAL A 196 3.91 6.95 -9.38
C VAL A 196 4.91 6.44 -10.41
N THR A 197 6.12 6.09 -9.98
CA THR A 197 7.16 5.60 -10.90
C THR A 197 6.72 4.33 -11.61
N GLY A 198 6.11 3.38 -10.89
CA GLY A 198 5.66 2.13 -11.49
C GLY A 198 4.52 2.31 -12.50
N ALA A 199 3.52 3.13 -12.17
CA ALA A 199 2.42 3.44 -13.07
C ALA A 199 2.91 4.15 -14.35
N VAL A 200 3.79 5.15 -14.21
CA VAL A 200 4.38 5.87 -15.35
C VAL A 200 5.17 4.92 -16.26
N ASN A 201 6.02 4.05 -15.68
CA ASN A 201 6.80 3.07 -16.44
C ASN A 201 5.93 2.03 -17.13
N ALA A 202 4.73 1.75 -16.59
CA ALA A 202 3.74 0.88 -17.21
C ALA A 202 2.85 1.60 -18.27
N ASN A 203 3.04 2.89 -18.49
CA ASN A 203 2.13 3.75 -19.29
C ASN A 203 0.68 3.75 -18.74
N MET A 204 0.53 3.65 -17.43
CA MET A 204 -0.75 3.75 -16.74
C MET A 204 -0.94 5.18 -16.20
N ASN A 205 -2.19 5.65 -16.20
CA ASN A 205 -2.51 6.91 -15.54
C ASN A 205 -2.25 6.80 -14.03
N VAL A 206 -1.87 7.90 -13.38
CA VAL A 206 -1.63 7.93 -11.94
C VAL A 206 -2.17 9.19 -11.29
N ILE A 207 -2.72 9.04 -10.12
CA ILE A 207 -3.11 10.10 -9.20
C ILE A 207 -2.23 9.97 -7.97
N PHE A 208 -1.35 10.94 -7.76
CA PHE A 208 -0.53 11.00 -6.55
C PHE A 208 -1.34 11.62 -5.41
N TYR A 209 -1.47 10.88 -4.31
CA TYR A 209 -2.16 11.29 -3.11
C TYR A 209 -1.16 11.77 -2.06
N ASP A 210 -0.92 13.09 -2.00
CA ASP A 210 0.07 13.68 -1.12
C ASP A 210 -0.51 13.99 0.28
N ARG A 211 -0.47 13.02 1.18
CA ARG A 211 -0.80 13.27 2.60
C ARG A 211 0.25 14.09 3.32
N SER A 212 1.51 14.03 2.89
CA SER A 212 2.64 14.66 3.57
C SER A 212 2.90 16.09 3.12
N ASN A 213 2.12 16.63 2.17
CA ASN A 213 2.34 17.91 1.52
C ASN A 213 3.78 18.08 0.98
N ILE A 214 4.31 17.02 0.35
CA ILE A 214 5.61 17.06 -0.32
C ILE A 214 5.54 18.10 -1.43
N LYS A 215 6.36 19.16 -1.35
CA LYS A 215 6.45 20.15 -2.41
C LYS A 215 7.11 19.53 -3.64
N ILE A 216 6.28 19.10 -4.58
CA ILE A 216 6.75 18.58 -5.86
C ILE A 216 7.25 19.76 -6.69
N ASN A 217 8.46 19.63 -7.24
CA ASN A 217 9.02 20.64 -8.13
C ASN A 217 8.23 20.69 -9.45
N PRO A 218 7.43 21.76 -9.72
CA PRO A 218 6.57 21.83 -10.91
C PRO A 218 7.36 21.88 -12.22
N ASN A 219 8.69 22.09 -12.16
CA ASN A 219 9.57 22.16 -13.35
C ASN A 219 10.18 20.82 -13.75
N LYS A 220 9.95 19.74 -13.00
CA LYS A 220 10.30 18.40 -13.47
C LYS A 220 9.11 17.82 -14.26
N PRO A 221 9.30 17.43 -15.54
CA PRO A 221 8.25 16.84 -16.31
C PRO A 221 7.92 15.44 -15.74
N VAL A 222 6.93 15.38 -14.89
CA VAL A 222 6.32 14.13 -14.44
C VAL A 222 4.88 14.14 -14.93
N SER A 223 4.55 13.18 -15.77
CA SER A 223 3.21 13.02 -16.34
C SER A 223 2.27 12.40 -15.31
N TYR A 224 2.01 13.11 -14.21
CA TYR A 224 1.00 12.70 -13.23
C TYR A 224 0.16 13.89 -12.78
N THR A 225 -1.04 13.60 -12.30
CA THR A 225 -1.96 14.59 -11.76
C THR A 225 -1.77 14.65 -10.25
N HIS A 226 -1.36 15.80 -9.74
CA HIS A 226 -1.11 16.03 -8.32
C HIS A 226 -2.41 16.31 -7.56
N LEU A 227 -2.58 15.67 -6.41
CA LEU A 227 -3.65 15.89 -5.45
C LEU A 227 -3.08 16.58 -4.22
N THR A 228 -3.32 17.89 -4.09
CA THR A 228 -3.09 18.62 -2.85
C THR A 228 -4.43 18.76 -2.11
N LEU A 229 -4.47 18.40 -0.85
CA LEU A 229 -5.60 18.65 0.05
C LEU A 229 -5.68 20.11 0.44
#